data_3de997f889dacfbe087b5f729fde263d
#
_entry.id   3de997f889dacfbe087b5f729fde263d
#
_cell.length_a   1.000
_cell.length_b   1.000
_cell.length_c   1.000
_cell.angle_alpha   90.00
_cell.angle_beta   90.00
_cell.angle_gamma   90.00
#
_symmetry.space_group_name_H-M   'P 1'
#
loop_
_entity.id
_entity.type
_entity.pdbx_description
1 polymer ?
#
loop_
_entity_poly.entity_id
_entity_poly.type
_entity_poly.pdbx_seq_one_letter_code
_entity_poly.pdbx_strand_id
1 'polypeptide(L)'
;MAKYLIDKIDKIDYLHSSSSVRTFETSKYFINHIQFDKIKYDDLLYHSSATSMLNIIKNYTNEHQSVMIIAHNPGLTNLINQITNISLDNLPTTGLAEIDFDCDKWNNISRENSTLLDLIFPKQLK
;
A
#
# COMPACT_ATOMS: atom_id res chain seq x y z
N MET A 1 -12.38 6.46 0.72
CA MET A 1 -11.26 5.69 1.29
C MET A 1 -10.67 6.36 2.53
N ALA A 2 -10.18 7.58 2.41
CA ALA A 2 -9.53 8.23 3.55
C ALA A 2 -10.45 8.37 4.76
N LYS A 3 -11.72 8.65 4.55
CA LYS A 3 -12.67 8.76 5.65
C LYS A 3 -12.78 7.46 6.47
N TYR A 4 -12.75 6.30 5.79
CA TYR A 4 -12.75 5.01 6.47
C TYR A 4 -11.46 4.81 7.27
N LEU A 5 -10.32 5.21 6.70
CA LEU A 5 -9.03 5.06 7.37
C LEU A 5 -8.90 5.98 8.59
N ILE A 6 -9.49 7.17 8.58
CA ILE A 6 -9.48 8.08 9.74
C ILE A 6 -10.03 7.39 10.98
N ASP A 7 -11.08 6.60 10.82
CA ASP A 7 -11.70 5.91 11.94
C ASP A 7 -10.84 4.78 12.49
N LYS A 8 -9.85 4.30 11.72
CA LYS A 8 -9.00 3.16 12.07
C LYS A 8 -7.53 3.52 12.26
N ILE A 9 -7.01 4.44 11.43
CA ILE A 9 -5.58 4.75 11.36
C ILE A 9 -5.42 6.26 11.39
N ASP A 10 -4.77 6.76 12.44
CA ASP A 10 -4.48 8.19 12.57
C ASP A 10 -3.17 8.58 11.91
N LYS A 11 -2.21 7.66 11.87
CA LYS A 11 -0.85 7.94 11.42
C LYS A 11 -0.25 6.75 10.70
N ILE A 12 0.47 7.06 9.61
CA ILE A 12 1.29 6.11 8.88
C ILE A 12 2.67 6.75 8.69
N ASP A 13 3.74 5.97 8.89
CA ASP A 13 5.09 6.54 8.88
C ASP A 13 5.50 7.05 7.50
N TYR A 14 5.19 6.31 6.44
CA TYR A 14 5.68 6.63 5.10
C TYR A 14 4.59 6.45 4.04
N LEU A 15 4.39 7.49 3.24
CA LEU A 15 3.58 7.42 2.03
C LEU A 15 4.51 7.37 0.82
N HIS A 16 4.46 6.27 0.07
CA HIS A 16 5.28 6.06 -1.12
C HIS A 16 4.34 5.90 -2.31
N SER A 17 4.27 6.91 -3.15
CA SER A 17 3.31 6.98 -4.25
C SER A 17 4.01 7.03 -5.59
N SER A 18 3.38 6.43 -6.61
CA SER A 18 3.76 6.67 -7.99
C SER A 18 3.66 8.16 -8.30
N SER A 19 4.47 8.63 -9.24
CA SER A 19 4.54 10.03 -9.63
C SER A 19 3.48 10.44 -10.67
N SER A 20 2.58 9.54 -11.07
CA SER A 20 1.54 9.88 -12.04
C SER A 20 0.56 10.91 -11.48
N VAL A 21 -0.12 11.64 -12.37
CA VAL A 21 -1.12 12.62 -11.96
C VAL A 21 -2.23 11.97 -11.15
N ARG A 22 -2.71 10.81 -11.59
CA ARG A 22 -3.81 10.10 -10.91
C ARG A 22 -3.43 9.69 -9.49
N THR A 23 -2.25 9.12 -9.30
CA THR A 23 -1.80 8.71 -7.96
C THR A 23 -1.50 9.92 -7.08
N PHE A 24 -1.00 11.00 -7.65
CA PHE A 24 -0.79 12.24 -6.93
C PHE A 24 -2.12 12.78 -6.37
N GLU A 25 -3.17 12.81 -7.18
CA GLU A 25 -4.49 13.24 -6.73
C GLU A 25 -5.05 12.33 -5.63
N THR A 26 -4.87 11.01 -5.79
CA THR A 26 -5.27 10.04 -4.77
C THR A 26 -4.52 10.27 -3.46
N SER A 27 -3.22 10.55 -3.54
CA SER A 27 -2.39 10.76 -2.35
C SER A 27 -2.86 11.99 -1.55
N LYS A 28 -3.27 13.05 -2.23
CA LYS A 28 -3.76 14.26 -1.56
C LYS A 28 -4.96 13.97 -0.67
N TYR A 29 -5.82 13.08 -1.13
CA TYR A 29 -6.99 12.68 -0.36
C TYR A 29 -6.58 12.07 0.98
N PHE A 30 -5.58 11.19 0.97
CA PHE A 30 -5.08 10.56 2.19
C PHE A 30 -4.28 11.54 3.06
N ILE A 31 -3.46 12.39 2.45
CA ILE A 31 -2.65 13.38 3.18
C ILE A 31 -3.53 14.33 3.98
N ASN A 32 -4.71 14.67 3.47
CA ASN A 32 -5.63 15.56 4.17
C ASN A 32 -6.30 14.91 5.38
N HIS A 33 -6.22 13.58 5.53
CA HIS A 33 -6.95 12.85 6.57
C HIS A 33 -6.05 12.01 7.48
N ILE A 34 -4.84 11.68 7.04
CA ILE A 34 -3.90 10.84 7.78
C ILE A 34 -2.59 11.60 7.90
N GLN A 35 -1.95 11.53 9.06
CA GLN A 35 -0.63 12.11 9.26
C GLN A 35 0.44 11.15 8.75
N PHE A 36 1.35 11.66 7.92
CA PHE A 36 2.52 10.92 7.44
C PHE A 36 3.80 11.61 7.89
N ASP A 37 4.79 10.84 8.34
CA ASP A 37 6.09 11.40 8.71
C ASP A 37 6.92 11.70 7.48
N LYS A 38 6.76 10.92 6.41
CA LYS A 38 7.48 11.11 5.17
C LYS A 38 6.58 10.81 3.98
N ILE A 39 6.73 11.60 2.93
CA ILE A 39 5.96 11.44 1.68
C ILE A 39 6.94 11.48 0.53
N LYS A 40 6.87 10.49 -0.38
CA LYS A 40 7.71 10.46 -1.57
C LYS A 40 6.87 10.08 -2.79
N TYR A 41 7.04 10.84 -3.88
CA TYR A 41 6.52 10.51 -5.19
C TYR A 41 7.68 9.94 -6.02
N ASP A 42 7.49 8.77 -6.61
CA ASP A 42 8.58 7.97 -7.16
C ASP A 42 8.20 7.39 -8.53
N ASP A 43 9.01 7.72 -9.53
CA ASP A 43 8.84 7.20 -10.88
C ASP A 43 9.01 5.68 -10.93
N LEU A 44 9.75 5.10 -9.99
CA LEU A 44 9.96 3.65 -9.94
C LEU A 44 8.67 2.88 -9.69
N LEU A 45 7.65 3.53 -9.12
CA LEU A 45 6.35 2.92 -8.91
C LEU A 45 5.42 3.04 -10.11
N TYR A 46 5.83 3.80 -11.12
CA TYR A 46 5.06 3.95 -12.36
C TYR A 46 5.28 2.71 -13.21
N HIS A 47 4.22 1.97 -13.53
CA HIS A 47 4.28 0.71 -14.29
C HIS A 47 5.13 -0.39 -13.63
N SER A 48 5.25 -0.37 -12.30
CA SER A 48 6.01 -1.39 -11.59
C SER A 48 5.30 -2.75 -11.61
N SER A 49 6.09 -3.80 -11.81
CA SER A 49 5.63 -5.17 -11.61
C SER A 49 5.54 -5.51 -10.13
N ALA A 50 4.87 -6.62 -9.80
CA ALA A 50 4.83 -7.12 -8.43
C ALA A 50 6.23 -7.38 -7.88
N THR A 51 7.10 -7.98 -8.67
CA THR A 51 8.49 -8.27 -8.26
C THR A 51 9.26 -7.00 -7.97
N SER A 52 9.14 -5.99 -8.83
CA SER A 52 9.80 -4.70 -8.63
C SER A 52 9.30 -4.00 -7.37
N MET A 53 7.99 -4.00 -7.13
CA MET A 53 7.42 -3.41 -5.92
C MET A 53 7.86 -4.16 -4.67
N LEU A 54 7.91 -5.48 -4.71
CA LEU A 54 8.38 -6.27 -3.58
C LEU A 54 9.82 -5.96 -3.22
N ASN A 55 10.68 -5.79 -4.23
CA ASN A 55 12.07 -5.39 -4.00
C ASN A 55 12.17 -4.01 -3.37
N ILE A 56 11.33 -3.06 -3.79
CA ILE A 56 11.28 -1.73 -3.20
C ILE A 56 10.89 -1.83 -1.72
N ILE A 57 9.85 -2.60 -1.41
CA ILE A 57 9.37 -2.75 -0.04
C ILE A 57 10.43 -3.38 0.86
N LYS A 58 11.12 -4.40 0.38
CA LYS A 58 12.17 -5.08 1.15
C LYS A 58 13.36 -4.19 1.45
N ASN A 59 13.51 -3.11 0.71
CA ASN A 59 14.61 -2.17 0.91
C ASN A 59 14.21 -0.92 1.71
N TYR A 60 12.99 -0.85 2.23
CA TYR A 60 12.61 0.25 3.11
C TYR A 60 13.45 0.23 4.38
N THR A 61 13.75 1.43 4.89
CA THR A 61 14.42 1.54 6.18
C THR A 61 13.51 0.99 7.29
N ASN A 62 14.10 0.29 8.25
CA ASN A 62 13.37 -0.28 9.37
C ASN A 62 12.91 0.76 10.40
N GLU A 63 13.25 2.04 10.18
CA GLU A 63 12.69 3.16 10.93
C GLU A 63 11.19 3.35 10.64
N HIS A 64 10.74 2.96 9.44
CA HIS A 64 9.33 3.00 9.09
C HIS A 64 8.66 1.69 9.49
N GLN A 65 7.68 1.76 10.38
CA GLN A 65 6.92 0.59 10.82
C GLN A 65 5.63 0.41 10.02
N SER A 66 5.16 1.47 9.37
CA SER A 66 3.97 1.43 8.54
C SER A 66 4.22 2.21 7.25
N VAL A 67 3.76 1.67 6.14
CA VAL A 67 3.93 2.27 4.80
C VAL A 67 2.63 2.14 4.03
N MET A 68 2.24 3.22 3.37
CA MET A 68 1.16 3.20 2.39
C MET A 68 1.77 3.33 1.00
N ILE A 69 1.42 2.41 0.10
CA ILE A 69 1.87 2.45 -1.28
C ILE A 69 0.67 2.78 -2.17
N ILE A 70 0.85 3.75 -3.06
CA ILE A 70 -0.13 4.07 -4.09
C ILE A 70 0.55 3.85 -5.44
N ALA A 71 0.04 2.90 -6.20
CA ALA A 71 0.63 2.51 -7.48
C ALA A 71 -0.47 2.07 -8.45
N HIS A 72 -0.15 1.17 -9.36
CA HIS A 72 -1.01 0.83 -10.48
C HIS A 72 -1.26 -0.67 -10.61
N ASN A 73 -2.41 -1.03 -11.18
CA ASN A 73 -2.67 -2.38 -11.61
C ASN A 73 -2.08 -2.61 -13.02
N PRO A 74 -1.74 -3.87 -13.35
CA PRO A 74 -1.96 -5.08 -12.56
C PRO A 74 -0.92 -5.34 -11.46
N GLY A 75 0.10 -4.49 -11.34
CA GLY A 75 1.19 -4.70 -10.39
C GLY A 75 0.73 -4.85 -8.96
N LEU A 76 -0.18 -3.97 -8.49
CA LEU A 76 -0.70 -4.03 -7.11
C LEU A 76 -1.48 -5.31 -6.85
N THR A 77 -2.36 -5.71 -7.77
CA THR A 77 -3.13 -6.95 -7.61
C THR A 77 -2.20 -8.15 -7.54
N ASN A 78 -1.21 -8.21 -8.43
CA ASN A 78 -0.24 -9.30 -8.46
C ASN A 78 0.61 -9.32 -7.19
N LEU A 79 0.99 -8.16 -6.68
CA LEU A 79 1.74 -8.05 -5.43
C LEU A 79 0.94 -8.63 -4.26
N ILE A 80 -0.32 -8.25 -4.12
CA ILE A 80 -1.18 -8.75 -3.04
C ILE A 80 -1.29 -10.27 -3.11
N ASN A 81 -1.50 -10.83 -4.30
CA ASN A 81 -1.61 -12.27 -4.49
C ASN A 81 -0.29 -12.99 -4.20
N GLN A 82 0.83 -12.32 -4.41
CA GLN A 82 2.16 -12.90 -4.19
C GLN A 82 2.54 -12.93 -2.71
N ILE A 83 2.16 -11.90 -1.94
CA ILE A 83 2.58 -11.75 -0.54
C ILE A 83 1.51 -12.13 0.48
N THR A 84 0.33 -12.56 0.03
CA THR A 84 -0.74 -13.06 0.90
C THR A 84 -1.25 -14.39 0.37
N ASN A 85 -2.15 -15.02 1.13
CA ASN A 85 -2.78 -16.27 0.71
C ASN A 85 -4.08 -16.06 -0.05
N ILE A 86 -4.44 -14.81 -0.32
CA ILE A 86 -5.65 -14.50 -1.06
C ILE A 86 -5.41 -14.64 -2.58
N SER A 87 -6.46 -15.01 -3.31
CA SER A 87 -6.46 -15.01 -4.76
C SER A 87 -7.42 -13.93 -5.25
N LEU A 88 -6.87 -12.77 -5.59
CA LEU A 88 -7.64 -11.59 -6.00
C LEU A 88 -7.56 -11.45 -7.51
N ASP A 89 -8.70 -11.33 -8.20
CA ASP A 89 -8.71 -11.16 -9.65
C ASP A 89 -8.25 -9.76 -10.05
N ASN A 90 -8.75 -8.75 -9.35
CA ASN A 90 -8.37 -7.38 -9.62
C ASN A 90 -8.74 -6.49 -8.43
N LEU A 91 -7.77 -5.68 -7.97
CA LEU A 91 -8.04 -4.64 -6.99
C LEU A 91 -8.66 -3.46 -7.72
N PRO A 92 -9.92 -3.11 -7.43
CA PRO A 92 -10.56 -2.02 -8.15
C PRO A 92 -9.91 -0.68 -7.85
N THR A 93 -10.12 0.29 -8.74
CA THR A 93 -9.70 1.67 -8.52
C THR A 93 -10.22 2.14 -7.16
N THR A 94 -9.37 2.74 -6.35
CA THR A 94 -9.64 3.14 -4.97
C THR A 94 -9.87 1.98 -4.00
N GLY A 95 -9.64 0.74 -4.42
CA GLY A 95 -9.59 -0.39 -3.51
C GLY A 95 -8.36 -0.29 -2.60
N LEU A 96 -8.47 -0.84 -1.39
CA LEU A 96 -7.41 -0.77 -0.40
C LEU A 96 -7.21 -2.13 0.25
N ALA A 97 -5.95 -2.56 0.35
CA ALA A 97 -5.58 -3.76 1.09
C ALA A 97 -4.69 -3.35 2.27
N GLU A 98 -5.04 -3.82 3.45
CA GLU A 98 -4.24 -3.60 4.65
C GLU A 98 -3.62 -4.93 5.07
N ILE A 99 -2.29 -4.98 5.09
CA ILE A 99 -1.53 -6.21 5.34
C ILE A 99 -0.56 -5.98 6.49
N ASP A 100 -0.55 -6.91 7.44
CA ASP A 100 0.39 -6.91 8.55
C ASP A 100 1.41 -8.01 8.34
N PHE A 101 2.67 -7.74 8.73
CA PHE A 101 3.76 -8.71 8.64
C PHE A 101 4.36 -8.93 10.03
N ASP A 102 4.39 -10.18 10.46
CA ASP A 102 4.99 -10.57 11.74
C ASP A 102 6.49 -10.76 11.55
N CYS A 103 7.21 -9.64 11.44
CA CYS A 103 8.66 -9.62 11.34
C CYS A 103 9.19 -8.23 11.72
N ASP A 104 10.48 -8.15 12.05
CA ASP A 104 11.09 -6.90 12.51
C ASP A 104 11.69 -6.07 11.39
N LYS A 105 11.90 -6.65 10.21
CA LYS A 105 12.57 -5.98 9.09
C LYS A 105 11.79 -6.16 7.81
N TRP A 106 11.72 -5.10 7.00
CA TRP A 106 11.06 -5.14 5.71
C TRP A 106 11.66 -6.20 4.79
N ASN A 107 12.97 -6.45 4.91
CA ASN A 107 13.65 -7.47 4.10
C ASN A 107 13.12 -8.88 4.38
N ASN A 108 12.48 -9.10 5.50
CA ASN A 108 12.01 -10.42 5.94
C ASN A 108 10.52 -10.66 5.67
N ILE A 109 9.82 -9.72 5.04
CA ILE A 109 8.40 -9.93 4.73
C ILE A 109 8.24 -11.10 3.76
N SER A 110 7.20 -11.90 4.00
CA SER A 110 6.90 -13.07 3.19
C SER A 110 5.42 -13.42 3.34
N ARG A 111 4.97 -14.32 2.48
CA ARG A 111 3.60 -14.83 2.57
C ARG A 111 3.36 -15.53 3.91
N GLU A 112 4.38 -16.21 4.43
CA GLU A 112 4.27 -16.99 5.65
C GLU A 112 4.07 -16.14 6.89
N ASN A 113 4.57 -14.90 6.91
CA ASN A 113 4.39 -14.00 8.05
C ASN A 113 3.38 -12.88 7.77
N SER A 114 2.65 -12.96 6.68
CA SER A 114 1.65 -11.96 6.32
C SER A 114 0.27 -12.31 6.89
N THR A 115 -0.48 -11.25 7.22
CA THR A 115 -1.89 -11.35 7.58
C THR A 115 -2.64 -10.24 6.85
N LEU A 116 -3.61 -10.61 6.01
CA LEU A 116 -4.48 -9.63 5.39
C LEU A 116 -5.51 -9.20 6.43
N LEU A 117 -5.38 -7.96 6.92
CA LEU A 117 -6.26 -7.44 7.97
C LEU A 117 -7.57 -6.94 7.39
N ASP A 118 -7.55 -6.35 6.21
CA ASP A 118 -8.74 -5.77 5.61
C ASP A 118 -8.55 -5.64 4.11
N LEU A 119 -9.66 -5.79 3.39
CA LEU A 119 -9.71 -5.57 1.95
C LEU A 119 -10.99 -4.77 1.68
N ILE A 120 -10.81 -3.52 1.29
CA ILE A 120 -11.91 -2.55 1.17
C ILE A 120 -12.14 -2.23 -0.29
N PHE A 121 -13.38 -2.37 -0.74
CA PHE A 121 -13.79 -2.03 -2.09
C PHE A 121 -14.63 -0.75 -2.07
N PRO A 122 -14.59 0.07 -3.14
CA PRO A 122 -15.31 1.35 -3.14
C PRO A 122 -16.79 1.25 -2.79
N LYS A 123 -17.47 0.21 -3.24
CA LYS A 123 -18.90 0.03 -2.96
C LYS A 123 -19.22 -0.22 -1.49
N GLN A 124 -18.23 -0.59 -0.69
CA GLN A 124 -18.41 -0.80 0.75
C GLN A 124 -18.40 0.51 1.54
N LEU A 125 -18.03 1.60 0.88
CA LEU A 125 -17.87 2.90 1.51
C LEU A 125 -19.06 3.84 1.28
N LYS A 126 -20.05 3.37 0.56
CA LYS A 126 -21.24 4.18 0.24
C LYS A 126 -22.28 4.10 1.33
#